data_079c8f530075a11f8d89c550a7a50f02
#
_entry.id   079c8f530075a11f8d89c550a7a50f02
#
_cell.length_a   1.000
_cell.length_b   1.000
_cell.length_c   1.000
_cell.angle_alpha   90.00
_cell.angle_beta   90.00
_cell.angle_gamma   90.00
#
_symmetry.space_group_name_H-M   'P 1'
#
loop_
_entity.id
_entity.type
_entity.pdbx_description
1 polymer ?
#
loop_
_entity_poly.entity_id
_entity_poly.type
_entity_poly.pdbx_seq_one_letter_code
_entity_poly.pdbx_strand_id
1 'polypeptide(L)'
;MTRVVIALIFLAGCTSQMKYSNVVRIRNVCSSDINVFIPEYVFGGNVIKQHHIYLPVNGIDVLSYFYTENINDGFQYEEAFTVNKDSSGNFDYPFVILSSGREKKFGKNDLIELSRDISTKDDKKHGVVKYMIDSQNICP
;
A
#
# COMPACT_ATOMS: atom_id res chain seq x y z
N MET A 1 -65.10 -7.42 11.31
CA MET A 1 -64.17 -7.01 10.26
C MET A 1 -62.82 -6.67 10.91
N THR A 2 -61.90 -7.62 10.92
CA THR A 2 -60.62 -7.50 11.61
C THR A 2 -59.59 -7.05 10.58
N ARG A 3 -59.08 -5.82 10.70
CA ARG A 3 -58.03 -5.29 9.84
C ARG A 3 -56.67 -5.81 10.33
N VAL A 4 -56.10 -6.71 9.57
CA VAL A 4 -54.68 -7.17 9.77
C VAL A 4 -53.76 -6.11 9.19
N VAL A 5 -53.06 -5.41 10.05
CA VAL A 5 -51.96 -4.50 9.67
C VAL A 5 -50.71 -5.33 9.56
N ILE A 6 -50.28 -5.61 8.32
CA ILE A 6 -48.99 -6.25 8.04
C ILE A 6 -47.93 -5.16 8.15
N ALA A 7 -47.20 -5.14 9.25
CA ALA A 7 -46.00 -4.34 9.43
C ALA A 7 -44.87 -4.98 8.62
N LEU A 8 -44.56 -4.44 7.44
CA LEU A 8 -43.35 -4.75 6.69
C LEU A 8 -42.17 -4.16 7.43
N ILE A 9 -41.51 -4.99 8.22
CA ILE A 9 -40.19 -4.65 8.81
C ILE A 9 -39.18 -4.74 7.68
N PHE A 10 -38.81 -3.60 7.11
CA PHE A 10 -37.62 -3.48 6.28
C PHE A 10 -36.41 -3.69 7.19
N LEU A 11 -35.92 -4.90 7.23
CA LEU A 11 -34.56 -5.19 7.70
C LEU A 11 -33.59 -4.57 6.70
N ALA A 12 -33.31 -3.28 6.86
CA ALA A 12 -32.14 -2.67 6.26
C ALA A 12 -30.91 -3.32 6.91
N GLY A 13 -30.52 -4.49 6.38
CA GLY A 13 -29.26 -5.09 6.69
C GLY A 13 -28.17 -4.13 6.23
N CYS A 14 -27.60 -3.36 7.17
CA CYS A 14 -26.30 -2.76 6.95
C CYS A 14 -25.33 -3.92 6.73
N THR A 15 -25.12 -4.30 5.48
CA THR A 15 -23.98 -5.12 5.10
C THR A 15 -22.74 -4.24 5.38
N SER A 16 -22.08 -4.50 6.49
CA SER A 16 -20.76 -3.90 6.73
C SER A 16 -19.88 -4.33 5.56
N GLN A 17 -19.53 -3.37 4.71
CA GLN A 17 -18.67 -3.62 3.57
C GLN A 17 -17.33 -4.07 4.13
N MET A 18 -16.96 -5.33 3.87
CA MET A 18 -15.69 -5.87 4.35
C MET A 18 -14.56 -5.17 3.61
N LYS A 19 -13.72 -4.47 4.36
CA LYS A 19 -12.48 -3.91 3.81
C LYS A 19 -11.40 -4.96 3.91
N TYR A 20 -10.74 -5.21 2.81
CA TYR A 20 -9.58 -6.10 2.75
C TYR A 20 -8.30 -5.33 3.02
N SER A 21 -7.45 -5.89 3.87
CA SER A 21 -6.14 -5.31 4.17
C SER A 21 -5.11 -5.78 3.15
N ASN A 22 -4.43 -4.83 2.53
CA ASN A 22 -3.37 -5.10 1.57
C ASN A 22 -2.04 -4.66 2.18
N VAL A 23 -1.02 -5.51 2.06
CA VAL A 23 0.32 -5.29 2.62
C VAL A 23 1.32 -5.25 1.49
N VAL A 24 2.02 -4.14 1.34
CA VAL A 24 3.11 -4.00 0.37
C VAL A 24 4.43 -4.26 1.09
N ARG A 25 5.16 -5.25 0.62
CA ARG A 25 6.48 -5.59 1.10
C ARG A 25 7.54 -5.24 0.07
N ILE A 26 8.70 -4.90 0.54
CA ILE A 26 9.88 -4.70 -0.30
C ILE A 26 10.96 -5.71 0.07
N ARG A 27 11.59 -6.29 -0.94
CA ARG A 27 12.79 -7.11 -0.77
C ARG A 27 13.99 -6.37 -1.34
N ASN A 28 15.06 -6.31 -0.59
CA ASN A 28 16.32 -5.81 -1.12
C ASN A 28 16.95 -6.85 -2.07
N VAL A 29 16.86 -6.60 -3.37
CA VAL A 29 17.49 -7.40 -4.43
C VAL A 29 18.78 -6.76 -4.96
N CYS A 30 19.21 -5.67 -4.35
CA CYS A 30 20.44 -4.97 -4.71
C CYS A 30 21.67 -5.72 -4.20
N SER A 31 22.83 -5.40 -4.75
CA SER A 31 24.11 -6.00 -4.34
C SER A 31 24.67 -5.50 -3.01
N SER A 32 24.02 -4.51 -2.41
CA SER A 32 24.41 -3.90 -1.12
C SER A 32 23.16 -3.61 -0.27
N ASP A 33 23.39 -3.36 1.01
CA ASP A 33 22.34 -2.96 1.92
C ASP A 33 21.71 -1.64 1.47
N ILE A 34 20.40 -1.52 1.70
CA ILE A 34 19.64 -0.32 1.37
C ILE A 34 18.97 0.25 2.61
N ASN A 35 18.74 1.55 2.56
CA ASN A 35 17.95 2.27 3.54
C ASN A 35 16.76 2.89 2.81
N VAL A 36 15.54 2.52 3.19
CA VAL A 36 14.32 3.06 2.59
C VAL A 36 13.81 4.17 3.51
N PHE A 37 13.83 5.39 3.04
CA PHE A 37 13.23 6.53 3.72
C PHE A 37 11.78 6.69 3.28
N ILE A 38 10.87 6.69 4.23
CA ILE A 38 9.43 6.92 4.04
C ILE A 38 9.11 8.25 4.72
N PRO A 39 8.69 9.29 3.98
CA PRO A 39 8.27 10.56 4.55
C PRO A 39 7.00 10.42 5.38
N GLU A 40 6.66 11.44 6.15
CA GLU A 40 5.40 11.49 6.89
C GLU A 40 4.19 11.42 5.94
N TYR A 41 3.20 10.62 6.27
CA TYR A 41 1.97 10.49 5.48
C TYR A 41 0.75 10.26 6.37
N VAL A 42 -0.45 10.43 5.82
CA VAL A 42 -1.71 10.17 6.53
C VAL A 42 -2.31 8.86 6.04
N PHE A 43 -2.62 7.96 6.96
CA PHE A 43 -3.27 6.69 6.67
C PHE A 43 -4.42 6.42 7.65
N GLY A 44 -5.61 6.17 7.13
CA GLY A 44 -6.79 5.90 7.95
C GLY A 44 -7.13 7.00 8.97
N GLY A 45 -6.79 8.26 8.65
CA GLY A 45 -6.97 9.40 9.54
C GLY A 45 -5.86 9.57 10.59
N ASN A 46 -4.86 8.70 10.61
CA ASN A 46 -3.70 8.80 11.48
C ASN A 46 -2.48 9.34 10.75
N VAL A 47 -1.71 10.19 11.44
CA VAL A 47 -0.42 10.67 10.93
C VAL A 47 0.64 9.63 11.21
N ILE A 48 1.22 9.06 10.17
CA ILE A 48 2.36 8.16 10.25
C ILE A 48 3.63 8.99 10.09
N LYS A 49 4.44 9.05 11.13
CA LYS A 49 5.69 9.81 11.14
C LYS A 49 6.69 9.25 10.13
N GLN A 50 7.53 10.15 9.61
CA GLN A 50 8.65 9.73 8.78
C GLN A 50 9.50 8.68 9.49
N HIS A 51 9.97 7.69 8.76
CA HIS A 51 10.80 6.63 9.31
C HIS A 51 11.73 6.02 8.26
N HIS A 52 12.69 5.26 8.72
CA HIS A 52 13.65 4.54 7.90
C HIS A 52 13.48 3.04 8.09
N ILE A 53 13.60 2.29 7.01
CA ILE A 53 13.66 0.84 7.01
C ILE A 53 15.04 0.44 6.51
N TYR A 54 15.83 -0.20 7.36
CA TYR A 54 17.11 -0.77 6.97
C TYR A 54 16.91 -2.19 6.46
N LEU A 55 17.35 -2.47 5.25
CA LEU A 55 17.24 -3.78 4.62
C LEU A 55 18.64 -4.29 4.20
N PRO A 56 19.18 -5.31 4.87
CA PRO A 56 20.35 -6.01 4.37
C PRO A 56 20.03 -6.67 3.02
N VAL A 57 21.06 -7.09 2.30
CA VAL A 57 20.90 -7.87 1.06
C VAL A 57 19.96 -9.04 1.29
N ASN A 58 18.95 -9.21 0.43
CA ASN A 58 17.84 -10.17 0.54
C ASN A 58 16.90 -9.95 1.73
N GLY A 59 17.10 -8.90 2.53
CA GLY A 59 16.16 -8.52 3.60
C GLY A 59 14.79 -8.14 3.05
N ILE A 60 13.75 -8.38 3.86
CA ILE A 60 12.35 -8.09 3.51
C ILE A 60 11.71 -7.34 4.66
N ASP A 61 10.98 -6.26 4.35
CA ASP A 61 10.15 -5.57 5.33
C ASP A 61 8.86 -5.02 4.69
N VAL A 62 7.99 -4.48 5.51
CA VAL A 62 6.74 -3.85 5.07
C VAL A 62 7.02 -2.41 4.68
N LEU A 63 6.62 -2.05 3.46
CA LEU A 63 6.77 -0.70 2.93
C LEU A 63 5.51 0.14 3.18
N SER A 64 4.32 -0.44 2.96
CA SER A 64 3.06 0.27 3.15
C SER A 64 1.87 -0.67 3.31
N TYR A 65 0.72 -0.07 3.65
CA TYR A 65 -0.58 -0.73 3.74
C TYR A 65 -1.62 0.08 2.98
N PHE A 66 -2.62 -0.60 2.41
CA PHE A 66 -3.81 0.04 1.86
C PHE A 66 -5.03 -0.87 2.01
N TYR A 67 -6.23 -0.31 1.78
CA TYR A 67 -7.48 -1.06 1.89
C TYR A 67 -8.19 -1.10 0.54
N THR A 68 -8.83 -2.22 0.24
CA THR A 68 -9.72 -2.38 -0.91
C THR A 68 -11.09 -2.88 -0.46
N GLU A 69 -12.12 -2.59 -1.23
CA GLU A 69 -13.48 -3.08 -0.96
C GLU A 69 -13.68 -4.50 -1.49
N ASN A 70 -12.89 -4.90 -2.47
CA ASN A 70 -12.92 -6.24 -3.05
C ASN A 70 -11.53 -6.86 -3.03
N ILE A 71 -11.45 -8.14 -2.69
CA ILE A 71 -10.18 -8.89 -2.67
C ILE A 71 -9.51 -9.00 -4.05
N ASN A 72 -10.27 -8.83 -5.10
CA ASN A 72 -9.81 -8.93 -6.49
C ASN A 72 -9.46 -7.58 -7.13
N ASP A 73 -9.54 -6.46 -6.40
CA ASP A 73 -9.29 -5.13 -6.95
C ASP A 73 -7.84 -4.94 -7.43
N GLY A 74 -6.95 -5.82 -7.02
CA GLY A 74 -5.54 -5.81 -7.43
C GLY A 74 -4.73 -4.74 -6.70
N PHE A 75 -3.51 -4.52 -7.20
CA PHE A 75 -2.61 -3.51 -6.64
C PHE A 75 -3.01 -2.11 -7.10
N GLN A 76 -3.30 -1.25 -6.13
CA GLN A 76 -3.68 0.15 -6.34
C GLN A 76 -2.56 1.05 -5.82
N TYR A 77 -1.68 1.52 -6.71
CA TYR A 77 -0.49 2.26 -6.30
C TYR A 77 -0.81 3.60 -5.63
N GLU A 78 -1.90 4.27 -6.03
CA GLU A 78 -2.33 5.55 -5.45
C GLU A 78 -2.83 5.39 -4.01
N GLU A 79 -3.41 4.25 -3.70
CA GLU A 79 -3.83 3.88 -2.34
C GLU A 79 -2.66 3.34 -1.50
N ALA A 80 -1.81 2.54 -2.13
CA ALA A 80 -0.65 1.93 -1.48
C ALA A 80 0.40 2.97 -1.08
N PHE A 81 0.56 3.99 -1.92
CA PHE A 81 1.53 5.06 -1.71
C PHE A 81 0.78 6.38 -1.66
N THR A 82 0.25 6.69 -0.47
CA THR A 82 -0.44 7.97 -0.23
C THR A 82 0.52 9.11 -0.53
N VAL A 83 0.36 9.68 -1.71
CA VAL A 83 1.19 10.77 -2.16
C VAL A 83 0.62 12.06 -1.60
N ASN A 84 1.29 12.65 -0.62
CA ASN A 84 0.96 14.00 -0.18
C ASN A 84 1.24 14.95 -1.35
N LYS A 85 0.23 15.73 -1.72
CA LYS A 85 0.43 16.86 -2.61
C LYS A 85 0.90 18.04 -1.75
N ASP A 86 2.01 18.66 -2.13
CA ASP A 86 2.36 19.94 -1.58
C ASP A 86 1.30 20.99 -1.96
N SER A 87 1.38 22.18 -1.36
CA SER A 87 0.48 23.30 -1.67
C SER A 87 0.54 23.76 -3.14
N SER A 88 1.55 23.32 -3.89
CA SER A 88 1.76 23.60 -5.31
C SER A 88 1.22 22.50 -6.23
N GLY A 89 0.68 21.41 -5.66
CA GLY A 89 0.16 20.27 -6.41
C GLY A 89 1.25 19.31 -6.92
N ASN A 90 2.52 19.51 -6.52
CA ASN A 90 3.59 18.59 -6.82
C ASN A 90 3.48 17.35 -5.92
N PHE A 91 3.76 16.20 -6.48
CA PHE A 91 3.79 14.96 -5.71
C PHE A 91 5.12 14.84 -4.97
N ASP A 92 5.06 14.71 -3.65
CA ASP A 92 6.20 14.23 -2.88
C ASP A 92 6.52 12.79 -3.23
N TYR A 93 7.79 12.44 -3.13
CA TYR A 93 8.20 11.06 -3.32
C TYR A 93 7.68 10.19 -2.17
N PRO A 94 6.87 9.15 -2.44
CA PRO A 94 6.31 8.32 -1.37
C PRO A 94 7.38 7.54 -0.62
N PHE A 95 8.51 7.26 -1.26
CA PHE A 95 9.71 6.73 -0.60
C PHE A 95 10.98 7.01 -1.43
N VAL A 96 12.10 6.93 -0.74
CA VAL A 96 13.44 7.13 -1.31
C VAL A 96 14.32 5.97 -0.88
N ILE A 97 15.07 5.40 -1.80
CA ILE A 97 16.04 4.35 -1.49
C ILE A 97 17.45 4.92 -1.56
N LEU A 98 18.20 4.68 -0.49
CA LEU A 98 19.62 5.07 -0.36
C LEU A 98 20.47 3.80 -0.28
N SER A 99 21.55 3.76 -1.04
CA SER A 99 22.53 2.69 -0.99
C SER A 99 23.91 3.18 -1.45
N SER A 100 24.94 2.90 -0.68
CA SER A 100 26.34 3.21 -1.04
C SER A 100 26.55 4.66 -1.49
N GLY A 101 25.89 5.62 -0.84
CA GLY A 101 25.99 7.05 -1.15
C GLY A 101 25.18 7.49 -2.39
N ARG A 102 24.41 6.60 -3.01
CA ARG A 102 23.49 6.91 -4.09
C ARG A 102 22.06 6.96 -3.58
N GLU A 103 21.25 7.79 -4.22
CA GLU A 103 19.84 7.99 -3.89
C GLU A 103 18.97 7.76 -5.12
N LYS A 104 17.84 7.07 -4.92
CA LYS A 104 16.79 6.94 -5.93
C LYS A 104 15.44 7.34 -5.31
N LYS A 105 14.84 8.36 -5.89
CA LYS A 105 13.48 8.84 -5.56
C LYS A 105 12.48 8.19 -6.49
N PHE A 106 11.34 7.78 -5.94
CA PHE A 106 10.29 7.12 -6.70
C PHE A 106 9.13 8.09 -6.93
N GLY A 107 9.07 8.65 -8.13
CA GLY A 107 7.93 9.47 -8.58
C GLY A 107 6.77 8.62 -9.09
N LYS A 108 5.70 9.29 -9.54
CA LYS A 108 4.49 8.61 -10.05
C LYS A 108 4.78 7.60 -11.16
N ASN A 109 5.63 7.94 -12.12
CA ASN A 109 5.95 7.06 -13.24
C ASN A 109 6.76 5.84 -12.78
N ASP A 110 7.69 6.02 -11.86
CA ASP A 110 8.47 4.92 -11.28
C ASP A 110 7.56 3.94 -10.54
N LEU A 111 6.55 4.44 -9.83
CA LEU A 111 5.56 3.60 -9.13
C LEU A 111 4.68 2.82 -10.10
N ILE A 112 4.29 3.42 -11.22
CA ILE A 112 3.53 2.73 -12.26
C ILE A 112 4.37 1.60 -12.87
N GLU A 113 5.65 1.83 -13.09
CA GLU A 113 6.57 0.79 -13.58
C GLU A 113 6.75 -0.32 -12.55
N LEU A 114 7.01 0.04 -11.29
CA LEU A 114 7.11 -0.95 -10.20
C LEU A 114 5.84 -1.78 -10.05
N SER A 115 4.66 -1.18 -10.24
CA SER A 115 3.39 -1.89 -10.09
C SER A 115 3.21 -3.03 -11.12
N ARG A 116 3.88 -2.96 -12.27
CA ARG A 116 3.86 -4.01 -13.29
C ARG A 116 4.68 -5.24 -12.87
N ASP A 117 5.70 -5.02 -12.06
CA ASP A 117 6.62 -6.06 -11.59
C ASP A 117 6.23 -6.64 -10.23
N ILE A 118 5.13 -6.15 -9.63
CA ILE A 118 4.69 -6.62 -8.32
C ILE A 118 4.13 -8.03 -8.41
N SER A 119 4.72 -8.92 -7.63
CA SER A 119 4.18 -10.26 -7.43
C SER A 119 3.15 -10.28 -6.31
N THR A 120 2.02 -10.94 -6.55
CA THR A 120 0.97 -11.12 -5.54
C THR A 120 1.12 -12.48 -4.89
N LYS A 121 1.23 -12.49 -3.56
CA LYS A 121 1.12 -13.72 -2.76
C LYS A 121 -0.14 -13.63 -1.93
N ASP A 122 -1.21 -14.26 -2.42
CA ASP A 122 -2.51 -14.23 -1.77
C ASP A 122 -2.55 -15.08 -0.51
N ASP A 123 -2.98 -14.48 0.59
CA ASP A 123 -3.59 -15.19 1.69
C ASP A 123 -5.07 -14.79 1.80
N LYS A 124 -5.81 -15.08 0.74
CA LYS A 124 -7.24 -14.75 0.61
C LYS A 124 -8.07 -15.32 1.76
N LYS A 125 -7.58 -16.39 2.38
CA LYS A 125 -8.28 -17.08 3.47
C LYS A 125 -8.50 -16.23 4.71
N HIS A 126 -7.67 -15.19 4.91
CA HIS A 126 -7.76 -14.29 6.05
C HIS A 126 -8.07 -12.83 5.67
N GLY A 127 -8.49 -12.58 4.44
CA GLY A 127 -8.81 -11.22 3.97
C GLY A 127 -7.59 -10.31 3.83
N VAL A 128 -6.39 -10.88 3.70
CA VAL A 128 -5.13 -10.16 3.53
C VAL A 128 -4.51 -10.49 2.19
N VAL A 129 -4.21 -9.47 1.39
CA VAL A 129 -3.44 -9.62 0.16
C VAL A 129 -2.03 -9.08 0.38
N LYS A 130 -1.03 -9.87 0.00
CA LYS A 130 0.39 -9.51 0.14
C LYS A 130 0.99 -9.25 -1.23
N TYR A 131 1.56 -8.07 -1.39
CA TYR A 131 2.29 -7.66 -2.58
C TYR A 131 3.79 -7.59 -2.27
N MET A 132 4.63 -7.99 -3.22
CA MET A 132 6.07 -7.97 -3.08
C MET A 132 6.71 -7.15 -4.19
N ILE A 133 7.46 -6.14 -3.80
CA ILE A 133 8.36 -5.39 -4.67
C ILE A 133 9.75 -6.03 -4.55
N ASP A 134 10.20 -6.70 -5.61
CA ASP A 134 11.50 -7.37 -5.69
C ASP A 134 12.18 -7.19 -7.06
N SER A 135 11.87 -6.08 -7.74
CA SER A 135 12.47 -5.70 -9.01
C SER A 135 13.86 -5.07 -8.81
N GLN A 136 14.80 -5.34 -9.72
CA GLN A 136 16.11 -4.65 -9.77
C GLN A 136 15.96 -3.13 -9.98
N ASN A 137 14.80 -2.69 -10.48
CA ASN A 137 14.48 -1.28 -10.65
C ASN A 137 14.40 -0.49 -9.33
N ILE A 138 14.44 -1.14 -8.16
CA ILE A 138 14.54 -0.43 -6.88
C ILE A 138 15.98 0.02 -6.55
N CYS A 139 16.96 -0.53 -7.19
CA CYS A 139 18.37 -0.26 -6.84
C CYS A 139 18.83 1.13 -7.35
N PRO A 140 19.47 1.94 -6.48
CA PRO A 140 20.03 3.23 -6.87
C PRO A 140 21.23 3.13 -7.83
#